data_0a4b5c5813f67e44de361caf9d72f866
#
_entry.id   0a4b5c5813f67e44de361caf9d72f866
#
_cell.length_a   1.000
_cell.length_b   1.000
_cell.length_c   1.000
_cell.angle_alpha   90.00
_cell.angle_beta   90.00
_cell.angle_gamma   90.00
#
_symmetry.space_group_name_H-M   'P 1'
#
loop_
_entity.id
_entity.type
_entity.pdbx_description
1 polymer ?
#
loop_
_entity_poly.entity_id
_entity_poly.type
_entity_poly.pdbx_seq_one_letter_code
_entity_poly.pdbx_strand_id
1 'polypeptide(L)'
;MEEIIKIINLRKTFKLSAKQKKIEKTKKNVKVAVDDISFSVNKGEIFGLLGPNGAGKTTTLRMLATLIKPDSGDAILNGESIVKNPFGVRGTIGFLTSELKIEDFFTPNYLFDFFSDLHGVETKEREERKAKLFSKFGIDKFAEVKVGDLSQGMKQKLSLVISIVHNPEIIIFDEPTNGLDVITAKTVVDYLVELKVEGKTIVISSHIFSLIEKICDRAAIIIEGKLTTCGSIEEIKGGKSLEDRFFDIYTEVVGSEE
;
A
#
# COMPACT_ATOMS: atom_id res chain seq x y z
N MET A 1 3.01 17.07 -14.85
CA MET A 1 3.76 15.97 -14.23
C MET A 1 3.43 14.69 -14.97
N GLU A 2 4.35 13.74 -15.06
CA GLU A 2 4.17 12.47 -15.75
C GLU A 2 3.35 11.52 -14.85
N GLU A 3 2.24 11.00 -15.37
CA GLU A 3 1.43 9.98 -14.66
C GLU A 3 2.10 8.61 -14.82
N ILE A 4 2.49 7.97 -13.73
CA ILE A 4 3.08 6.63 -13.72
C ILE A 4 2.05 5.55 -13.35
N ILE A 5 0.99 5.92 -12.60
CA ILE A 5 -0.15 5.05 -12.32
C ILE A 5 -1.41 5.76 -12.81
N LYS A 6 -2.22 5.04 -13.58
CA LYS A 6 -3.52 5.51 -14.05
C LYS A 6 -4.59 4.46 -13.77
N ILE A 7 -5.54 4.80 -12.94
CA ILE A 7 -6.68 3.95 -12.55
C ILE A 7 -7.90 4.41 -13.34
N ILE A 8 -8.61 3.46 -13.97
CA ILE A 8 -9.66 3.74 -14.93
C ILE A 8 -10.89 2.88 -14.61
N ASN A 9 -11.94 3.49 -14.08
CA ASN A 9 -13.24 2.88 -13.79
C ASN A 9 -13.13 1.54 -13.04
N LEU A 10 -12.23 1.49 -12.05
CA LEU A 10 -11.89 0.26 -11.35
C LEU A 10 -13.03 -0.15 -10.42
N ARG A 11 -13.48 -1.40 -10.55
CA ARG A 11 -14.60 -1.95 -9.77
C ARG A 11 -14.31 -3.34 -9.24
N LYS A 12 -14.75 -3.60 -8.00
CA LYS A 12 -14.65 -4.91 -7.37
C LYS A 12 -15.80 -5.20 -6.44
N THR A 13 -16.36 -6.40 -6.58
CA THR A 13 -17.42 -6.92 -5.73
C THR A 13 -17.02 -8.25 -5.11
N PHE A 14 -17.56 -8.55 -3.93
CA PHE A 14 -17.38 -9.83 -3.25
C PHE A 14 -18.72 -10.44 -2.90
N LYS A 15 -18.85 -11.76 -3.07
CA LYS A 15 -20.01 -12.52 -2.58
C LYS A 15 -19.95 -12.62 -1.07
N LEU A 16 -21.03 -12.28 -0.38
CA LEU A 16 -21.14 -12.38 1.07
C LEU A 16 -21.55 -13.80 1.49
N SER A 17 -20.76 -14.41 2.36
CA SER A 17 -21.13 -15.65 3.03
C SER A 17 -22.29 -15.44 4.02
N ALA A 18 -22.98 -16.52 4.41
CA ALA A 18 -24.05 -16.45 5.41
C ALA A 18 -23.58 -15.83 6.74
N LYS A 19 -22.33 -16.08 7.14
CA LYS A 19 -21.71 -15.51 8.34
C LYS A 19 -21.50 -14.00 8.19
N GLN A 20 -20.97 -13.56 7.06
CA GLN A 20 -20.76 -12.13 6.76
C GLN A 20 -22.07 -11.35 6.71
N LYS A 21 -23.12 -11.91 6.10
CA LYS A 21 -24.45 -11.28 6.09
C LYS A 21 -25.02 -11.05 7.50
N LYS A 22 -24.78 -12.01 8.43
CA LYS A 22 -25.20 -11.86 9.83
C LYS A 22 -24.42 -10.75 10.53
N ILE A 23 -23.10 -10.67 10.31
CA ILE A 23 -22.22 -9.65 10.92
C ILE A 23 -22.60 -8.26 10.39
N GLU A 24 -22.76 -8.11 9.06
CA GLU A 24 -23.09 -6.84 8.40
C GLU A 24 -24.59 -6.50 8.48
N LYS A 25 -25.41 -7.35 9.13
CA LYS A 25 -26.88 -7.22 9.27
C LYS A 25 -27.56 -6.90 7.93
N THR A 26 -27.11 -7.51 6.84
CA THR A 26 -27.58 -7.23 5.47
C THR A 26 -28.22 -8.47 4.83
N LYS A 27 -29.22 -8.22 3.96
CA LYS A 27 -29.83 -9.24 3.08
C LYS A 27 -29.13 -9.30 1.72
N LYS A 28 -28.22 -8.36 1.42
CA LYS A 28 -27.50 -8.31 0.15
C LYS A 28 -26.62 -9.56 -0.01
N ASN A 29 -26.54 -10.08 -1.24
CA ASN A 29 -25.69 -11.23 -1.57
C ASN A 29 -24.27 -10.83 -1.96
N VAL A 30 -24.09 -9.57 -2.31
CA VAL A 30 -22.85 -9.00 -2.85
C VAL A 30 -22.55 -7.71 -2.12
N LYS A 31 -21.27 -7.50 -1.78
CA LYS A 31 -20.71 -6.25 -1.30
C LYS A 31 -19.89 -5.62 -2.41
N VAL A 32 -20.19 -4.39 -2.76
CA VAL A 32 -19.35 -3.58 -3.64
C VAL A 32 -18.21 -3.03 -2.76
N ALA A 33 -16.99 -3.49 -2.99
CA ALA A 33 -15.84 -3.06 -2.22
C ALA A 33 -15.11 -1.87 -2.87
N VAL A 34 -15.17 -1.78 -4.20
CA VAL A 34 -14.66 -0.66 -5.00
C VAL A 34 -15.67 -0.43 -6.12
N ASP A 35 -16.14 0.80 -6.26
CA ASP A 35 -17.22 1.18 -7.15
C ASP A 35 -16.80 2.32 -8.10
N ASP A 36 -16.32 1.93 -9.27
CA ASP A 36 -16.03 2.83 -10.39
C ASP A 36 -15.05 3.97 -10.06
N ILE A 37 -13.92 3.65 -9.41
CA ILE A 37 -12.93 4.65 -9.05
C ILE A 37 -11.96 4.94 -10.20
N SER A 38 -11.62 6.22 -10.39
CA SER A 38 -10.64 6.69 -11.38
C SER A 38 -9.80 7.81 -10.80
N PHE A 39 -8.48 7.66 -10.81
CA PHE A 39 -7.51 8.69 -10.43
C PHE A 39 -6.12 8.34 -10.97
N SER A 40 -5.18 9.27 -10.86
CA SER A 40 -3.80 9.05 -11.29
C SER A 40 -2.80 9.42 -10.19
N VAL A 41 -1.62 8.80 -10.27
CA VAL A 41 -0.47 9.07 -9.42
C VAL A 41 0.69 9.51 -10.30
N ASN A 42 1.35 10.60 -9.92
CA ASN A 42 2.48 11.15 -10.66
C ASN A 42 3.79 10.45 -10.27
N LYS A 43 4.73 10.41 -11.18
CA LYS A 43 6.07 9.89 -10.93
C LYS A 43 6.79 10.69 -9.84
N GLY A 44 7.39 9.98 -8.88
CA GLY A 44 8.17 10.58 -7.81
C GLY A 44 7.37 11.21 -6.67
N GLU A 45 6.04 11.02 -6.61
CA GLU A 45 5.23 11.50 -5.48
C GLU A 45 4.95 10.40 -4.45
N ILE A 46 4.64 10.81 -3.21
CA ILE A 46 3.97 9.95 -2.24
C ILE A 46 2.47 10.25 -2.32
N PHE A 47 1.69 9.26 -2.68
CA PHE A 47 0.25 9.34 -2.83
C PHE A 47 -0.48 8.56 -1.73
N GLY A 48 -1.40 9.21 -1.03
CA GLY A 48 -2.17 8.62 0.07
C GLY A 48 -3.55 8.12 -0.36
N LEU A 49 -3.92 6.89 0.02
CA LEU A 49 -5.31 6.44 0.01
C LEU A 49 -5.88 6.55 1.43
N LEU A 50 -6.77 7.51 1.64
CA LEU A 50 -7.38 7.81 2.92
C LEU A 50 -8.83 7.33 2.96
N GLY A 51 -9.28 6.86 4.10
CA GLY A 51 -10.66 6.42 4.31
C GLY A 51 -10.81 5.51 5.52
N PRO A 52 -12.04 5.27 5.99
CA PRO A 52 -12.29 4.40 7.12
C PRO A 52 -11.98 2.93 6.81
N ASN A 53 -11.98 2.10 7.84
CA ASN A 53 -11.85 0.66 7.66
C ASN A 53 -13.03 0.12 6.85
N GLY A 54 -12.72 -0.72 5.84
CA GLY A 54 -13.73 -1.26 4.93
C GLY A 54 -14.11 -0.33 3.76
N ALA A 55 -13.52 0.87 3.65
CA ALA A 55 -13.78 1.81 2.55
C ALA A 55 -13.34 1.32 1.17
N GLY A 56 -12.53 0.25 1.07
CA GLY A 56 -12.05 -0.27 -0.21
C GLY A 56 -10.55 -0.03 -0.49
N LYS A 57 -9.81 0.67 0.40
CA LYS A 57 -8.38 0.98 0.24
C LYS A 57 -7.53 -0.27 -0.06
N THR A 58 -7.52 -1.24 0.86
CA THR A 58 -6.79 -2.52 0.70
C THR A 58 -7.20 -3.27 -0.57
N THR A 59 -8.50 -3.27 -0.90
CA THR A 59 -9.00 -3.90 -2.13
C THR A 59 -8.43 -3.23 -3.36
N THR A 60 -8.40 -1.90 -3.38
CA THR A 60 -7.79 -1.11 -4.46
C THR A 60 -6.31 -1.44 -4.60
N LEU A 61 -5.54 -1.39 -3.51
CA LEU A 61 -4.11 -1.71 -3.54
C LEU A 61 -3.83 -3.14 -3.99
N ARG A 62 -4.65 -4.11 -3.55
CA ARG A 62 -4.52 -5.51 -4.01
C ARG A 62 -4.84 -5.69 -5.49
N MET A 63 -5.74 -4.89 -6.07
CA MET A 63 -5.96 -4.90 -7.52
C MET A 63 -4.76 -4.30 -8.25
N LEU A 64 -4.20 -3.18 -7.78
CA LEU A 64 -2.98 -2.59 -8.35
C LEU A 64 -1.80 -3.55 -8.30
N ALA A 65 -1.66 -4.28 -7.18
CA ALA A 65 -0.63 -5.32 -7.01
C ALA A 65 -0.94 -6.63 -7.76
N THR A 66 -2.01 -6.68 -8.55
CA THR A 66 -2.45 -7.85 -9.32
C THR A 66 -2.77 -9.11 -8.48
N LEU A 67 -2.97 -8.96 -7.16
CA LEU A 67 -3.32 -10.06 -6.26
C LEU A 67 -4.79 -10.47 -6.41
N ILE A 68 -5.64 -9.53 -6.80
CA ILE A 68 -7.05 -9.79 -7.12
C ILE A 68 -7.40 -9.12 -8.45
N LYS A 69 -8.15 -9.84 -9.28
CA LYS A 69 -8.62 -9.29 -10.57
C LYS A 69 -9.81 -8.36 -10.34
N PRO A 70 -9.85 -7.17 -10.96
CA PRO A 70 -11.05 -6.32 -10.98
C PRO A 70 -12.20 -7.02 -11.73
N ASP A 71 -13.44 -6.65 -11.39
CA ASP A 71 -14.62 -7.12 -12.11
C ASP A 71 -14.84 -6.31 -13.40
N SER A 72 -14.46 -5.02 -13.37
CA SER A 72 -14.40 -4.13 -14.54
C SER A 72 -13.38 -3.02 -14.32
N GLY A 73 -13.05 -2.28 -15.39
CA GLY A 73 -12.00 -1.27 -15.38
C GLY A 73 -10.60 -1.85 -15.52
N ASP A 74 -9.61 -0.98 -15.45
CA ASP A 74 -8.19 -1.34 -15.56
C ASP A 74 -7.35 -0.35 -14.75
N ALA A 75 -6.09 -0.71 -14.51
CA ALA A 75 -5.07 0.24 -14.07
C ALA A 75 -3.78 0.01 -14.84
N ILE A 76 -3.13 1.10 -15.19
CA ILE A 76 -1.84 1.09 -15.91
C ILE A 76 -0.78 1.53 -14.92
N LEU A 77 0.22 0.70 -14.67
CA LEU A 77 1.36 0.97 -13.80
C LEU A 77 2.64 0.90 -14.63
N ASN A 78 3.35 2.00 -14.74
CA ASN A 78 4.55 2.11 -15.56
C ASN A 78 4.36 1.57 -17.00
N GLY A 79 3.22 1.90 -17.62
CA GLY A 79 2.85 1.43 -18.97
C GLY A 79 2.21 0.04 -19.03
N GLU A 80 2.20 -0.73 -17.95
CA GLU A 80 1.69 -2.10 -17.90
C GLU A 80 0.28 -2.19 -17.30
N SER A 81 -0.63 -2.91 -17.96
CA SER A 81 -2.02 -3.11 -17.52
C SER A 81 -2.11 -4.24 -16.48
N ILE A 82 -2.82 -3.99 -15.38
CA ILE A 82 -3.09 -5.02 -14.35
C ILE A 82 -3.97 -6.17 -14.88
N VAL A 83 -4.74 -5.94 -15.95
CA VAL A 83 -5.63 -6.92 -16.56
C VAL A 83 -4.96 -7.67 -17.71
N LYS A 84 -4.22 -6.96 -18.58
CA LYS A 84 -3.63 -7.50 -19.81
C LYS A 84 -2.24 -8.09 -19.58
N ASN A 85 -1.42 -7.46 -18.74
CA ASN A 85 -0.07 -7.95 -18.41
C ASN A 85 0.23 -7.88 -16.90
N PRO A 86 -0.48 -8.64 -16.06
CA PRO A 86 -0.26 -8.64 -14.61
C PRO A 86 1.16 -9.11 -14.22
N PHE A 87 1.82 -9.90 -15.07
CA PHE A 87 3.20 -10.32 -14.82
C PHE A 87 4.18 -9.15 -14.97
N GLY A 88 4.04 -8.34 -16.03
CA GLY A 88 4.84 -7.13 -16.22
C GLY A 88 4.68 -6.18 -15.04
N VAL A 89 3.44 -5.94 -14.59
CA VAL A 89 3.18 -5.11 -13.41
C VAL A 89 3.95 -5.58 -12.18
N ARG A 90 3.92 -6.89 -11.86
CA ARG A 90 4.63 -7.45 -10.69
C ARG A 90 6.14 -7.25 -10.72
N GLY A 91 6.73 -7.15 -11.91
CA GLY A 91 8.15 -6.86 -12.06
C GLY A 91 8.52 -5.40 -11.75
N THR A 92 7.56 -4.48 -11.79
CA THR A 92 7.79 -3.03 -11.62
C THR A 92 7.41 -2.49 -10.26
N ILE A 93 6.69 -3.27 -9.44
CA ILE A 93 6.16 -2.85 -8.15
C ILE A 93 6.78 -3.60 -6.98
N GLY A 94 6.99 -2.88 -5.86
CA GLY A 94 7.16 -3.47 -4.53
C GLY A 94 5.83 -3.40 -3.79
N PHE A 95 5.35 -4.51 -3.26
CA PHE A 95 4.07 -4.55 -2.54
C PHE A 95 4.23 -5.10 -1.13
N LEU A 96 3.77 -4.33 -0.15
CA LEU A 96 3.67 -4.73 1.25
C LEU A 96 2.22 -4.67 1.72
N THR A 97 1.77 -5.75 2.34
CA THR A 97 0.49 -5.82 3.05
C THR A 97 0.71 -6.24 4.50
N SER A 98 -0.12 -5.75 5.40
CA SER A 98 -0.14 -6.16 6.81
C SER A 98 -0.40 -7.67 7.01
N GLU A 99 -0.91 -8.35 5.99
CA GLU A 99 -1.21 -9.78 6.01
C GLU A 99 -0.07 -10.65 5.44
N LEU A 100 1.08 -10.07 5.08
CA LEU A 100 2.22 -10.85 4.58
C LEU A 100 2.70 -11.80 5.68
N LYS A 101 2.43 -13.09 5.49
CA LYS A 101 2.93 -14.13 6.38
C LYS A 101 4.25 -14.63 5.83
N ILE A 102 5.29 -14.40 6.60
CA ILE A 102 6.61 -14.98 6.37
C ILE A 102 6.70 -16.26 7.19
N GLU A 103 7.17 -17.34 6.59
CA GLU A 103 7.32 -18.63 7.26
C GLU A 103 8.35 -18.54 8.39
N ASP A 104 7.99 -19.04 9.57
CA ASP A 104 8.75 -18.88 10.82
C ASP A 104 10.12 -19.56 10.84
N PHE A 105 10.35 -20.56 9.98
CA PHE A 105 11.59 -21.36 9.98
C PHE A 105 12.71 -20.77 9.10
N PHE A 106 12.43 -19.79 8.26
CA PHE A 106 13.45 -19.10 7.49
C PHE A 106 14.21 -18.05 8.32
N THR A 107 15.36 -17.59 7.79
CA THR A 107 16.11 -16.46 8.32
C THR A 107 15.95 -15.23 7.44
N PRO A 108 16.15 -14.00 7.97
CA PRO A 108 16.16 -12.79 7.15
C PRO A 108 17.13 -12.86 5.97
N ASN A 109 18.33 -13.39 6.20
CA ASN A 109 19.35 -13.53 5.17
C ASN A 109 18.86 -14.43 4.03
N TYR A 110 18.35 -15.63 4.37
CA TYR A 110 17.79 -16.54 3.39
C TYR A 110 16.65 -15.91 2.57
N LEU A 111 15.71 -15.25 3.24
CA LEU A 111 14.57 -14.63 2.58
C LEU A 111 14.98 -13.50 1.62
N PHE A 112 15.93 -12.67 2.04
CA PHE A 112 16.43 -11.59 1.18
C PHE A 112 17.06 -12.17 -0.09
N ASP A 113 17.89 -13.20 0.05
CA ASP A 113 18.55 -13.86 -1.08
C ASP A 113 17.53 -14.55 -1.99
N PHE A 114 16.60 -15.30 -1.42
CA PHE A 114 15.54 -15.99 -2.16
C PHE A 114 14.69 -15.03 -3.00
N PHE A 115 14.21 -13.94 -2.42
CA PHE A 115 13.41 -12.96 -3.15
C PHE A 115 14.24 -12.17 -4.16
N SER A 116 15.52 -11.91 -3.87
CA SER A 116 16.44 -11.30 -4.83
C SER A 116 16.64 -12.20 -6.06
N ASP A 117 16.89 -13.49 -5.85
CA ASP A 117 17.04 -14.46 -6.93
C ASP A 117 15.75 -14.61 -7.75
N LEU A 118 14.58 -14.60 -7.09
CA LEU A 118 13.28 -14.66 -7.74
C LEU A 118 13.05 -13.47 -8.70
N HIS A 119 13.58 -12.30 -8.35
CA HIS A 119 13.53 -11.11 -9.17
C HIS A 119 14.73 -10.93 -10.11
N GLY A 120 15.67 -11.87 -10.14
CA GLY A 120 16.84 -11.82 -11.01
C GLY A 120 17.83 -10.72 -10.64
N VAL A 121 17.92 -10.34 -9.35
CA VAL A 121 18.86 -9.33 -8.89
C VAL A 121 20.28 -9.89 -8.89
N GLU A 122 21.20 -9.20 -9.56
CA GLU A 122 22.61 -9.57 -9.65
C GLU A 122 23.26 -9.68 -8.26
N THR A 123 24.12 -10.68 -8.07
CA THR A 123 24.70 -10.99 -6.74
C THR A 123 25.40 -9.80 -6.08
N LYS A 124 26.16 -9.03 -6.85
CA LYS A 124 26.87 -7.85 -6.31
C LYS A 124 25.87 -6.80 -5.80
N GLU A 125 24.86 -6.48 -6.60
CA GLU A 125 23.81 -5.51 -6.25
C GLU A 125 22.99 -6.01 -5.07
N ARG A 126 22.69 -7.31 -4.99
CA ARG A 126 22.02 -7.95 -3.87
C ARG A 126 22.78 -7.73 -2.56
N GLU A 127 24.09 -8.03 -2.52
CA GLU A 127 24.90 -7.90 -1.30
C GLU A 127 25.01 -6.43 -0.85
N GLU A 128 25.23 -5.50 -1.77
CA GLU A 128 25.27 -4.07 -1.48
C GLU A 128 23.94 -3.57 -0.89
N ARG A 129 22.82 -3.97 -1.51
CA ARG A 129 21.46 -3.59 -1.09
C ARG A 129 21.10 -4.24 0.25
N LYS A 130 21.43 -5.53 0.43
CA LYS A 130 21.22 -6.25 1.68
C LYS A 130 21.95 -5.55 2.83
N ALA A 131 23.22 -5.25 2.68
CA ALA A 131 24.00 -4.56 3.70
C ALA A 131 23.40 -3.20 4.07
N LYS A 132 23.02 -2.38 3.06
CA LYS A 132 22.36 -1.07 3.26
C LYS A 132 21.04 -1.21 4.03
N LEU A 133 20.16 -2.10 3.60
CA LEU A 133 18.81 -2.24 4.17
C LEU A 133 18.85 -2.90 5.55
N PHE A 134 19.64 -3.95 5.74
CA PHE A 134 19.75 -4.63 7.03
C PHE A 134 20.33 -3.71 8.10
N SER A 135 21.38 -2.96 7.78
CA SER A 135 21.95 -1.96 8.70
C SER A 135 20.92 -0.87 9.03
N LYS A 136 20.21 -0.33 8.03
CA LYS A 136 19.23 0.72 8.24
C LYS A 136 18.08 0.32 9.16
N PHE A 137 17.58 -0.91 9.01
CA PHE A 137 16.46 -1.42 9.79
C PHE A 137 16.91 -2.20 11.06
N GLY A 138 18.22 -2.34 11.29
CA GLY A 138 18.78 -3.08 12.43
C GLY A 138 18.51 -4.59 12.33
N ILE A 139 18.44 -5.13 11.12
CA ILE A 139 18.23 -6.56 10.84
C ILE A 139 19.56 -7.31 10.84
N ASP A 140 20.68 -6.63 10.62
CA ASP A 140 22.03 -7.18 10.51
C ASP A 140 22.40 -8.12 11.67
N LYS A 141 22.05 -7.74 12.90
CA LYS A 141 22.30 -8.55 14.12
C LYS A 141 21.43 -9.82 14.20
N PHE A 142 20.38 -9.88 13.42
CA PHE A 142 19.37 -10.95 13.42
C PHE A 142 19.31 -11.69 12.09
N ALA A 143 20.28 -11.44 11.19
CA ALA A 143 20.26 -11.97 9.83
C ALA A 143 20.12 -13.49 9.76
N GLU A 144 20.69 -14.22 10.74
CA GLU A 144 20.64 -15.70 10.85
C GLU A 144 19.66 -16.21 11.93
N VAL A 145 18.90 -15.31 12.56
CA VAL A 145 17.85 -15.70 13.52
C VAL A 145 16.60 -16.09 12.76
N LYS A 146 15.94 -17.17 13.19
CA LYS A 146 14.67 -17.59 12.57
C LYS A 146 13.60 -16.51 12.70
N VAL A 147 12.82 -16.32 11.67
CA VAL A 147 11.69 -15.34 11.65
C VAL A 147 10.75 -15.58 12.84
N GLY A 148 10.49 -16.84 13.21
CA GLY A 148 9.67 -17.20 14.36
C GLY A 148 10.10 -16.53 15.67
N ASP A 149 11.42 -16.34 15.84
CA ASP A 149 12.03 -15.80 17.05
C ASP A 149 12.17 -14.25 17.02
N LEU A 150 11.82 -13.60 15.92
CA LEU A 150 11.85 -12.14 15.77
C LEU A 150 10.64 -11.49 16.45
N SER A 151 10.84 -10.28 16.99
CA SER A 151 9.74 -9.45 17.45
C SER A 151 8.82 -9.06 16.28
N GLN A 152 7.55 -8.71 16.57
CA GLN A 152 6.59 -8.29 15.56
C GLN A 152 7.10 -7.08 14.75
N GLY A 153 7.73 -6.10 15.41
CA GLY A 153 8.31 -4.95 14.72
C GLY A 153 9.47 -5.34 13.79
N MET A 154 10.27 -6.35 14.16
CA MET A 154 11.32 -6.85 13.29
C MET A 154 10.77 -7.64 12.10
N LYS A 155 9.73 -8.43 12.31
CA LYS A 155 9.02 -9.12 11.21
C LYS A 155 8.47 -8.10 10.19
N GLN A 156 7.92 -6.99 10.67
CA GLN A 156 7.41 -5.93 9.81
C GLN A 156 8.53 -5.22 9.02
N LYS A 157 9.65 -4.89 9.68
CA LYS A 157 10.83 -4.33 9.01
C LYS A 157 11.37 -5.28 7.94
N LEU A 158 11.45 -6.57 8.25
CA LEU A 158 11.87 -7.59 7.31
C LEU A 158 10.91 -7.69 6.11
N SER A 159 9.60 -7.69 6.35
CA SER A 159 8.58 -7.71 5.29
C SER A 159 8.73 -6.50 4.35
N LEU A 160 8.98 -5.31 4.91
CA LEU A 160 9.25 -4.11 4.13
C LEU A 160 10.51 -4.29 3.27
N VAL A 161 11.61 -4.72 3.87
CA VAL A 161 12.89 -4.93 3.17
C VAL A 161 12.75 -5.94 2.04
N ILE A 162 12.05 -7.05 2.28
CA ILE A 162 11.81 -8.08 1.25
C ILE A 162 10.97 -7.53 0.10
N SER A 163 9.97 -6.70 0.37
CA SER A 163 9.06 -6.17 -0.66
C SER A 163 9.76 -5.27 -1.69
N ILE A 164 10.98 -4.81 -1.41
CA ILE A 164 11.74 -3.87 -2.25
C ILE A 164 13.12 -4.39 -2.68
N VAL A 165 13.39 -5.68 -2.53
CA VAL A 165 14.71 -6.28 -2.86
C VAL A 165 15.15 -5.99 -4.30
N HIS A 166 14.22 -5.90 -5.24
CA HIS A 166 14.44 -5.65 -6.66
C HIS A 166 14.46 -4.16 -7.05
N ASN A 167 14.45 -3.26 -6.06
CA ASN A 167 14.50 -1.81 -6.26
C ASN A 167 13.41 -1.26 -7.20
N PRO A 168 12.14 -1.56 -6.96
CA PRO A 168 11.03 -1.20 -7.85
C PRO A 168 10.92 0.33 -8.02
N GLU A 169 10.34 0.77 -9.15
CA GLU A 169 10.01 2.18 -9.37
C GLU A 169 8.75 2.61 -8.61
N ILE A 170 7.81 1.69 -8.45
CA ILE A 170 6.54 1.91 -7.76
C ILE A 170 6.50 1.07 -6.49
N ILE A 171 6.17 1.69 -5.37
CA ILE A 171 6.06 1.04 -4.07
C ILE A 171 4.65 1.22 -3.55
N ILE A 172 3.98 0.12 -3.23
CA ILE A 172 2.59 0.10 -2.76
C ILE A 172 2.54 -0.54 -1.37
N PHE A 173 2.21 0.26 -0.35
CA PHE A 173 2.16 -0.21 1.03
C PHE A 173 0.79 -0.02 1.65
N ASP A 174 0.23 -1.13 2.13
CA ASP A 174 -1.06 -1.15 2.81
C ASP A 174 -0.86 -1.05 4.32
N GLU A 175 -1.22 0.12 4.90
CA GLU A 175 -1.09 0.45 6.33
C GLU A 175 0.35 0.20 6.88
N PRO A 176 1.40 0.83 6.31
CA PRO A 176 2.81 0.47 6.57
C PRO A 176 3.26 0.67 8.02
N THR A 177 2.54 1.46 8.81
CA THR A 177 2.88 1.75 10.21
C THR A 177 1.94 1.10 11.22
N ASN A 178 0.95 0.34 10.74
CA ASN A 178 -0.05 -0.28 11.62
C ASN A 178 0.59 -1.35 12.53
N GLY A 179 0.30 -1.29 13.83
CA GLY A 179 0.82 -2.25 14.82
C GLY A 179 2.29 -2.07 15.17
N LEU A 180 2.95 -1.00 14.70
CA LEU A 180 4.33 -0.68 15.07
C LEU A 180 4.40 0.24 16.28
N ASP A 181 5.45 0.08 17.09
CA ASP A 181 5.83 1.07 18.08
C ASP A 181 6.29 2.38 17.40
N VAL A 182 6.29 3.47 18.16
CA VAL A 182 6.57 4.84 17.65
C VAL A 182 7.94 4.95 16.98
N ILE A 183 8.97 4.26 17.51
CA ILE A 183 10.33 4.32 16.97
C ILE A 183 10.39 3.59 15.63
N THR A 184 9.83 2.40 15.57
CA THR A 184 9.76 1.60 14.34
C THR A 184 8.92 2.30 13.28
N ALA A 185 7.75 2.84 13.63
CA ALA A 185 6.91 3.60 12.73
C ALA A 185 7.66 4.82 12.14
N LYS A 186 8.39 5.56 12.99
CA LYS A 186 9.23 6.67 12.52
C LYS A 186 10.28 6.21 11.52
N THR A 187 11.00 5.10 11.79
CA THR A 187 12.00 4.55 10.87
C THR A 187 11.39 4.23 9.48
N VAL A 188 10.20 3.63 9.46
CA VAL A 188 9.49 3.34 8.22
C VAL A 188 9.13 4.62 7.47
N VAL A 189 8.56 5.60 8.17
CA VAL A 189 8.16 6.91 7.58
C VAL A 189 9.36 7.65 7.01
N ASP A 190 10.46 7.74 7.77
CA ASP A 190 11.70 8.40 7.31
C ASP A 190 12.23 7.70 6.04
N TYR A 191 12.13 6.37 5.98
CA TYR A 191 12.56 5.61 4.80
C TYR A 191 11.66 5.83 3.58
N LEU A 192 10.34 5.97 3.76
CA LEU A 192 9.44 6.33 2.64
C LEU A 192 9.82 7.70 2.04
N VAL A 193 10.15 8.66 2.89
CA VAL A 193 10.61 9.98 2.43
C VAL A 193 11.94 9.89 1.68
N GLU A 194 12.89 9.05 2.15
CA GLU A 194 14.15 8.84 1.42
C GLU A 194 13.91 8.19 0.05
N LEU A 195 13.06 7.18 -0.04
CA LEU A 195 12.71 6.54 -1.31
C LEU A 195 12.11 7.54 -2.30
N LYS A 196 11.26 8.47 -1.82
CA LYS A 196 10.76 9.58 -2.65
C LYS A 196 11.91 10.46 -3.15
N VAL A 197 12.86 10.83 -2.30
CA VAL A 197 14.04 11.63 -2.71
C VAL A 197 14.90 10.87 -3.72
N GLU A 198 14.97 9.54 -3.65
CA GLU A 198 15.59 8.67 -4.64
C GLU A 198 14.77 8.58 -5.96
N GLY A 199 13.62 9.27 -6.06
CA GLY A 199 12.78 9.33 -7.26
C GLY A 199 11.72 8.21 -7.36
N LYS A 200 11.53 7.41 -6.30
CA LYS A 200 10.50 6.37 -6.27
C LYS A 200 9.11 6.98 -6.16
N THR A 201 8.14 6.33 -6.78
CA THR A 201 6.72 6.65 -6.59
C THR A 201 6.13 5.73 -5.53
N ILE A 202 5.43 6.30 -4.58
CA ILE A 202 4.95 5.55 -3.41
C ILE A 202 3.44 5.74 -3.27
N VAL A 203 2.71 4.65 -3.14
CA VAL A 203 1.27 4.66 -2.81
C VAL A 203 1.11 4.01 -1.44
N ILE A 204 0.53 4.74 -0.51
CA ILE A 204 0.23 4.19 0.83
C ILE A 204 -1.25 4.28 1.13
N SER A 205 -1.80 3.26 1.78
CA SER A 205 -3.08 3.42 2.48
C SER A 205 -2.83 3.78 3.94
N SER A 206 -3.67 4.61 4.49
CA SER A 206 -3.72 4.83 5.93
C SER A 206 -5.08 5.36 6.39
N HIS A 207 -5.39 5.12 7.66
CA HIS A 207 -6.47 5.79 8.38
C HIS A 207 -5.92 6.85 9.36
N ILE A 208 -4.59 7.07 9.37
CA ILE A 208 -3.90 8.04 10.24
C ILE A 208 -3.73 9.35 9.46
N PHE A 209 -4.58 10.35 9.74
CA PHE A 209 -4.59 11.64 9.03
C PHE A 209 -3.25 12.37 9.11
N SER A 210 -2.66 12.44 10.30
CA SER A 210 -1.39 13.11 10.54
C SER A 210 -0.22 12.50 9.76
N LEU A 211 -0.25 11.18 9.48
CA LEU A 211 0.74 10.53 8.63
C LEU A 211 0.58 11.01 7.19
N ILE A 212 -0.64 10.92 6.64
CA ILE A 212 -0.93 11.33 5.26
C ILE A 212 -0.60 12.81 5.07
N GLU A 213 -1.03 13.68 5.98
CA GLU A 213 -0.76 15.12 5.93
C GLU A 213 0.74 15.44 5.95
N LYS A 214 1.52 14.64 6.69
CA LYS A 214 2.97 14.87 6.86
C LYS A 214 3.80 14.47 5.66
N ILE A 215 3.50 13.36 4.99
CA ILE A 215 4.42 12.78 3.99
C ILE A 215 3.85 12.71 2.58
N CYS A 216 2.53 12.78 2.40
CA CYS A 216 1.94 12.67 1.07
C CYS A 216 1.90 14.03 0.37
N ASP A 217 2.13 14.03 -0.94
CA ASP A 217 1.96 15.20 -1.81
C ASP A 217 0.49 15.37 -2.19
N ARG A 218 -0.13 14.26 -2.55
CA ARG A 218 -1.53 14.16 -2.97
C ARG A 218 -2.20 12.98 -2.28
N ALA A 219 -3.50 13.02 -2.20
CA ALA A 219 -4.29 11.90 -1.68
C ALA A 219 -5.60 11.73 -2.43
N ALA A 220 -6.18 10.54 -2.29
CA ALA A 220 -7.56 10.23 -2.64
C ALA A 220 -8.30 9.79 -1.38
N ILE A 221 -9.49 10.33 -1.16
CA ILE A 221 -10.40 9.93 -0.08
C ILE A 221 -11.41 8.94 -0.67
N ILE A 222 -11.47 7.74 -0.08
CA ILE A 222 -12.39 6.68 -0.47
C ILE A 222 -13.36 6.44 0.69
N ILE A 223 -14.66 6.52 0.40
CA ILE A 223 -15.74 6.24 1.34
C ILE A 223 -16.70 5.27 0.65
N GLU A 224 -17.03 4.16 1.32
CA GLU A 224 -17.98 3.13 0.81
C GLU A 224 -17.67 2.62 -0.62
N GLY A 225 -16.37 2.48 -0.91
CA GLY A 225 -15.91 2.01 -2.22
C GLY A 225 -15.85 3.07 -3.30
N LYS A 226 -16.28 4.29 -3.04
CA LYS A 226 -16.33 5.40 -4.01
C LYS A 226 -15.22 6.41 -3.75
N LEU A 227 -14.65 6.97 -4.81
CA LEU A 227 -13.75 8.09 -4.74
C LEU A 227 -14.55 9.37 -4.48
N THR A 228 -14.34 10.04 -3.34
CA THR A 228 -15.05 11.26 -2.99
C THR A 228 -14.27 12.52 -3.35
N THR A 229 -12.95 12.50 -3.17
CA THR A 229 -12.07 13.60 -3.57
C THR A 229 -10.66 13.09 -3.87
N CYS A 230 -9.95 13.78 -4.74
CA CYS A 230 -8.56 13.50 -5.08
C CYS A 230 -7.86 14.81 -5.48
N GLY A 231 -6.72 15.09 -4.87
CA GLY A 231 -5.96 16.32 -5.13
C GLY A 231 -4.71 16.41 -4.28
N SER A 232 -4.01 17.54 -4.30
CA SER A 232 -2.95 17.83 -3.35
C SER A 232 -3.50 17.88 -1.92
N ILE A 233 -2.66 17.61 -0.93
CA ILE A 233 -3.07 17.68 0.47
C ILE A 233 -3.65 19.07 0.81
N GLU A 234 -3.04 20.15 0.32
CA GLU A 234 -3.51 21.51 0.58
C GLU A 234 -4.86 21.81 -0.09
N GLU A 235 -5.09 21.33 -1.31
CA GLU A 235 -6.40 21.46 -1.98
C GLU A 235 -7.50 20.71 -1.22
N ILE A 236 -7.22 19.48 -0.77
CA ILE A 236 -8.18 18.67 0.00
C ILE A 236 -8.51 19.36 1.33
N LYS A 237 -7.51 19.84 2.04
CA LYS A 237 -7.67 20.54 3.35
C LYS A 237 -8.55 21.77 3.26
N GLY A 238 -8.37 22.57 2.20
CA GLY A 238 -9.16 23.81 2.02
C GLY A 238 -9.09 24.78 3.20
N GLY A 239 -7.92 24.85 3.86
CA GLY A 239 -7.67 25.73 5.02
C GLY A 239 -8.06 25.14 6.39
N LYS A 240 -8.51 23.88 6.45
CA LYS A 240 -8.77 23.12 7.69
C LYS A 240 -7.64 22.11 7.94
N SER A 241 -7.70 21.33 9.03
CA SER A 241 -6.92 20.11 9.14
C SER A 241 -7.45 19.04 8.18
N LEU A 242 -6.60 18.08 7.77
CA LEU A 242 -7.04 16.98 6.92
C LEU A 242 -8.12 16.13 7.61
N GLU A 243 -8.04 16.00 8.92
CA GLU A 243 -9.00 15.28 9.75
C GLU A 243 -10.37 15.95 9.75
N ASP A 244 -10.45 17.26 10.05
CA ASP A 244 -11.71 18.00 10.02
C ASP A 244 -12.35 17.97 8.64
N ARG A 245 -11.54 18.14 7.60
CA ARG A 245 -12.04 18.10 6.21
C ARG A 245 -12.57 16.72 5.84
N PHE A 246 -11.91 15.67 6.29
CA PHE A 246 -12.38 14.29 6.09
C PHE A 246 -13.76 14.09 6.74
N PHE A 247 -13.95 14.56 7.98
CA PHE A 247 -15.24 14.41 8.67
C PHE A 247 -16.36 15.24 8.02
N ASP A 248 -16.05 16.42 7.49
CA ASP A 248 -17.01 17.18 6.68
C ASP A 248 -17.49 16.33 5.47
N ILE A 249 -16.54 15.82 4.67
CA ILE A 249 -16.82 15.00 3.49
C ILE A 249 -17.59 13.73 3.88
N TYR A 250 -17.18 13.08 4.97
CA TYR A 250 -17.81 11.85 5.45
C TYR A 250 -19.29 12.10 5.81
N THR A 251 -19.55 13.19 6.53
CA THR A 251 -20.92 13.56 6.91
C THR A 251 -21.77 13.93 5.69
N GLU A 252 -21.21 14.63 4.70
CA GLU A 252 -21.90 14.96 3.46
C GLU A 252 -22.29 13.70 2.67
N VAL A 253 -21.40 12.68 2.62
CA VAL A 253 -21.62 11.44 1.84
C VAL A 253 -22.56 10.50 2.57
N VAL A 254 -22.32 10.23 3.86
CA VAL A 254 -23.08 9.23 4.63
C VAL A 254 -24.39 9.82 5.18
N GLY A 255 -24.37 11.09 5.60
CA GLY A 255 -25.58 11.78 6.11
C GLY A 255 -26.62 12.14 5.06
N SER A 256 -26.29 12.02 3.76
CA SER A 256 -27.23 12.19 2.65
C SER A 256 -27.98 10.93 2.28
N GLU A 257 -27.65 9.77 2.88
CA GLU A 257 -28.29 8.47 2.63
C GLU A 257 -29.31 8.08 3.72
N GLU A 258 -29.49 8.88 4.80
CA GLU A 258 -30.57 8.77 5.78
C GLU A 258 -31.76 9.69 5.38
#